data_208b92547b9b208b81a65fa708a7b4b7
#
_entry.id   208b92547b9b208b81a65fa708a7b4b7
#
_cell.length_a   1.000
_cell.length_b   1.000
_cell.length_c   1.000
_cell.angle_alpha   90.00
_cell.angle_beta   90.00
_cell.angle_gamma   90.00
#
_symmetry.space_group_name_H-M   'P 1'
#
loop_
_entity.id
_entity.type
_entity.pdbx_description
1 polymer ?
#
loop_
_entity_poly.entity_id
_entity_poly.type
_entity_poly.pdbx_seq_one_letter_code
_entity_poly.pdbx_strand_id
1 'polypeptide(L)'
;MEVRTHFRTIVLSDIHLGSKGSKAKEVTAFLKLYKCDKLILNGDIIDGWQLKKYGNTWKKRHTAFFRQVLKMIEEYDTKVVYLRGNHDDFLDHVLPIRVGKYFSIRRDYILKTKHNQQYYVTHGDIFDRITTHLKWLAYIGDVGYNLLLGINKFYNQWRAWRGLPYYSLSQEIKLKVKAAVSYISDFEEKLADLAQSKGCQGIICGHIHQPSIRMIGDVQYLNSGDWVESLTALVEDHDGNWSLLYYTQLAGIEPDEDLPDTAFPDDLSDEQEDDILKSLLSLSSVKH
;
A
#
# COMPACT_ATOMS: atom_id res chain seq x y z
N MET A 1 -9.99 24.50 -18.30
CA MET A 1 -10.24 23.33 -17.41
C MET A 1 -9.57 22.15 -18.09
N GLU A 2 -8.45 21.66 -17.55
CA GLU A 2 -7.85 20.41 -18.04
C GLU A 2 -8.84 19.27 -17.84
N VAL A 3 -9.10 18.51 -18.90
CA VAL A 3 -9.96 17.32 -18.83
C VAL A 3 -9.22 16.28 -18.03
N ARG A 4 -9.55 16.13 -16.76
CA ARG A 4 -8.99 15.08 -15.92
C ARG A 4 -9.54 13.73 -16.34
N THR A 5 -8.68 12.75 -16.56
CA THR A 5 -9.11 11.38 -16.84
C THR A 5 -9.96 10.87 -15.68
N HIS A 6 -11.12 10.30 -15.99
CA HIS A 6 -12.07 9.79 -15.01
C HIS A 6 -12.10 8.27 -15.08
N PHE A 7 -11.78 7.61 -13.97
CA PHE A 7 -11.84 6.16 -13.81
C PHE A 7 -13.09 5.73 -13.05
N ARG A 8 -13.53 4.51 -13.29
CA ARG A 8 -14.59 3.90 -12.49
C ARG A 8 -14.09 3.58 -11.09
N THR A 9 -12.90 2.98 -10.98
CA THR A 9 -12.29 2.60 -9.70
C THR A 9 -10.79 2.93 -9.72
N ILE A 10 -10.28 3.49 -8.63
CA ILE A 10 -8.85 3.62 -8.35
C ILE A 10 -8.57 2.83 -7.06
N VAL A 11 -7.53 1.99 -7.07
CA VAL A 11 -7.05 1.26 -5.89
C VAL A 11 -5.63 1.70 -5.58
N LEU A 12 -5.38 2.13 -4.36
CA LEU A 12 -4.08 2.47 -3.79
C LEU A 12 -3.85 1.61 -2.55
N SER A 13 -2.63 1.14 -2.35
CA SER A 13 -2.22 0.45 -1.12
C SER A 13 -0.81 0.87 -0.70
N ASP A 14 -0.40 0.48 0.50
CA ASP A 14 0.99 0.58 0.96
C ASP A 14 1.58 1.99 0.80
N ILE A 15 0.83 3.01 1.27
CA ILE A 15 1.25 4.44 1.23
C ILE A 15 2.16 4.76 2.41
N HIS A 16 1.96 4.08 3.56
CA HIS A 16 2.74 4.22 4.79
C HIS A 16 2.91 5.66 5.27
N LEU A 17 1.82 6.44 5.31
CA LEU A 17 1.83 7.81 5.84
C LEU A 17 2.32 7.80 7.30
N GLY A 18 3.26 8.66 7.62
CA GLY A 18 3.94 8.66 8.92
C GLY A 18 5.31 7.97 8.90
N SER A 19 5.65 7.22 7.85
CA SER A 19 7.00 6.68 7.65
C SER A 19 7.91 7.65 6.88
N LYS A 20 9.23 7.46 7.01
CA LYS A 20 10.23 8.25 6.26
C LYS A 20 10.21 7.95 4.75
N GLY A 21 9.80 6.74 4.38
CA GLY A 21 9.75 6.28 2.97
C GLY A 21 8.50 6.69 2.22
N SER A 22 7.47 7.19 2.92
CA SER A 22 6.19 7.57 2.32
C SER A 22 6.34 8.67 1.27
N LYS A 23 5.80 8.43 0.10
CA LYS A 23 5.73 9.37 -1.03
C LYS A 23 4.39 10.13 -1.04
N ALA A 24 4.07 10.73 0.12
CA ALA A 24 2.81 11.41 0.35
C ALA A 24 2.53 12.56 -0.62
N LYS A 25 3.57 13.30 -1.06
CA LYS A 25 3.42 14.37 -2.07
C LYS A 25 3.03 13.78 -3.43
N GLU A 26 3.72 12.74 -3.83
CA GLU A 26 3.53 12.06 -5.12
C GLU A 26 2.13 11.43 -5.22
N VAL A 27 1.67 10.69 -4.21
CA VAL A 27 0.32 10.11 -4.22
C VAL A 27 -0.77 11.19 -4.17
N THR A 28 -0.52 12.30 -3.47
CA THR A 28 -1.46 13.44 -3.46
C THR A 28 -1.53 14.10 -4.83
N ALA A 29 -0.38 14.30 -5.50
CA ALA A 29 -0.32 14.83 -6.85
C ALA A 29 -1.05 13.90 -7.85
N PHE A 30 -0.86 12.58 -7.74
CA PHE A 30 -1.60 11.59 -8.52
C PHE A 30 -3.11 11.75 -8.36
N LEU A 31 -3.62 11.85 -7.12
CA LEU A 31 -5.05 12.04 -6.87
C LEU A 31 -5.59 13.41 -7.33
N LYS A 32 -4.73 14.40 -7.55
CA LYS A 32 -5.13 15.66 -8.16
C LYS A 32 -5.31 15.57 -9.68
N LEU A 33 -4.65 14.61 -10.34
CA LEU A 33 -4.70 14.42 -11.80
C LEU A 33 -5.93 13.65 -12.26
N TYR A 34 -6.44 12.76 -11.43
CA TYR A 34 -7.47 11.80 -11.78
C TYR A 34 -8.73 11.97 -10.95
N LYS A 35 -9.88 11.61 -11.55
CA LYS A 35 -11.17 11.46 -10.88
C LYS A 35 -11.56 10.00 -10.88
N CYS A 36 -12.40 9.59 -9.91
CA CYS A 36 -12.98 8.25 -9.92
C CYS A 36 -14.34 8.22 -9.22
N ASP A 37 -15.19 7.26 -9.62
CA ASP A 37 -16.45 6.99 -8.92
C ASP A 37 -16.17 6.33 -7.57
N LYS A 38 -15.10 5.51 -7.49
CA LYS A 38 -14.71 4.78 -6.29
C LYS A 38 -13.19 4.82 -6.08
N LEU A 39 -12.79 5.19 -4.87
CA LEU A 39 -11.41 5.11 -4.40
C LEU A 39 -11.33 4.03 -3.33
N ILE A 40 -10.49 3.02 -3.55
CA ILE A 40 -10.19 1.98 -2.57
C ILE A 40 -8.80 2.22 -2.03
N LEU A 41 -8.71 2.49 -0.74
CA LEU A 41 -7.47 2.58 0.04
C LEU A 41 -7.25 1.20 0.67
N ASN A 42 -6.41 0.36 0.04
CA ASN A 42 -6.35 -1.08 0.31
C ASN A 42 -5.24 -1.45 1.31
N GLY A 43 -5.31 -0.88 2.50
CA GLY A 43 -4.42 -1.21 3.63
C GLY A 43 -3.06 -0.54 3.59
N ASP A 44 -2.43 -0.47 4.76
CA ASP A 44 -1.14 0.15 5.00
C ASP A 44 -1.07 1.62 4.50
N ILE A 45 -2.20 2.32 4.68
CA ILE A 45 -2.30 3.74 4.33
C ILE A 45 -1.59 4.59 5.38
N ILE A 46 -1.79 4.27 6.65
CA ILE A 46 -1.11 4.92 7.77
C ILE A 46 -0.13 3.93 8.39
N ASP A 47 1.11 4.35 8.60
CA ASP A 47 2.09 3.55 9.33
C ASP A 47 1.95 3.74 10.84
N GLY A 48 0.96 3.10 11.43
CA GLY A 48 0.69 3.16 12.87
C GLY A 48 1.86 2.67 13.72
N TRP A 49 2.65 1.72 13.21
CA TRP A 49 3.83 1.21 13.93
C TRP A 49 4.93 2.27 14.05
N GLN A 50 5.20 3.01 12.95
CA GLN A 50 6.18 4.10 12.97
C GLN A 50 5.70 5.27 13.84
N LEU A 51 4.43 5.62 13.75
CA LEU A 51 3.83 6.67 14.58
C LEU A 51 3.90 6.30 16.07
N LYS A 52 3.57 5.05 16.44
CA LYS A 52 3.68 4.57 17.83
C LYS A 52 5.12 4.55 18.34
N LYS A 53 6.08 4.20 17.47
CA LYS A 53 7.49 4.07 17.87
C LYS A 53 8.21 5.40 18.01
N TYR A 54 7.93 6.35 17.12
CA TYR A 54 8.69 7.60 17.01
C TYR A 54 7.87 8.87 17.29
N GLY A 55 6.55 8.74 17.53
CA GLY A 55 5.66 9.85 17.84
C GLY A 55 5.54 10.86 16.68
N ASN A 56 6.44 11.83 16.67
CA ASN A 56 6.37 13.01 15.83
C ASN A 56 6.87 12.81 14.38
N THR A 57 6.35 11.80 13.67
CA THR A 57 6.69 11.57 12.25
C THR A 57 5.60 12.05 11.29
N TRP A 58 4.45 12.48 11.82
CA TRP A 58 3.36 13.01 11.00
C TRP A 58 3.68 14.44 10.52
N LYS A 59 3.56 14.66 9.20
CA LYS A 59 3.89 15.95 8.56
C LYS A 59 2.68 16.49 7.81
N LYS A 60 2.69 17.79 7.51
CA LYS A 60 1.63 18.49 6.75
C LYS A 60 1.28 17.78 5.42
N ARG A 61 2.27 17.20 4.72
CA ARG A 61 2.06 16.43 3.50
C ARG A 61 1.19 15.18 3.71
N HIS A 62 1.24 14.54 4.87
CA HIS A 62 0.38 13.40 5.19
C HIS A 62 -1.08 13.83 5.37
N THR A 63 -1.31 14.96 6.03
CA THR A 63 -2.63 15.58 6.15
C THR A 63 -3.16 16.04 4.79
N ALA A 64 -2.29 16.53 3.89
CA ALA A 64 -2.68 16.97 2.56
C ALA A 64 -3.26 15.82 1.72
N PHE A 65 -2.77 14.59 1.89
CA PHE A 65 -3.35 13.40 1.26
C PHE A 65 -4.82 13.21 1.66
N PHE A 66 -5.12 13.21 2.95
CA PHE A 66 -6.50 13.05 3.41
C PHE A 66 -7.40 14.22 2.99
N ARG A 67 -6.86 15.45 3.00
CA ARG A 67 -7.60 16.61 2.46
C ARG A 67 -7.96 16.40 0.99
N GLN A 68 -7.05 15.86 0.19
CA GLN A 68 -7.34 15.55 -1.22
C GLN A 68 -8.41 14.46 -1.35
N VAL A 69 -8.37 13.41 -0.52
CA VAL A 69 -9.42 12.36 -0.49
C VAL A 69 -10.79 12.96 -0.13
N LEU A 70 -10.86 13.83 0.90
CA LEU A 70 -12.09 14.51 1.26
C LEU A 70 -12.60 15.41 0.13
N LYS A 71 -11.72 16.13 -0.54
CA LYS A 71 -12.05 16.95 -1.70
C LYS A 71 -12.66 16.11 -2.84
N MET A 72 -12.16 14.88 -3.07
CA MET A 72 -12.74 13.98 -4.07
C MET A 72 -14.17 13.56 -3.70
N ILE A 73 -14.44 13.37 -2.41
CA ILE A 73 -15.81 13.09 -1.91
C ILE A 73 -16.72 14.29 -2.16
N GLU A 74 -16.28 15.50 -1.82
CA GLU A 74 -17.08 16.72 -1.89
C GLU A 74 -17.35 17.18 -3.33
N GLU A 75 -16.33 17.13 -4.21
CA GLU A 75 -16.42 17.68 -5.55
C GLU A 75 -16.91 16.68 -6.61
N TYR A 76 -16.68 15.37 -6.39
CA TYR A 76 -16.92 14.35 -7.42
C TYR A 76 -17.81 13.21 -6.94
N ASP A 77 -18.39 13.30 -5.74
CA ASP A 77 -19.20 12.21 -5.14
C ASP A 77 -18.45 10.87 -5.08
N THR A 78 -17.11 10.90 -5.03
CA THR A 78 -16.28 9.70 -4.97
C THR A 78 -16.60 8.86 -3.73
N LYS A 79 -16.88 7.58 -3.90
CA LYS A 79 -17.08 6.65 -2.79
C LYS A 79 -15.74 6.10 -2.33
N VAL A 80 -15.36 6.35 -1.09
CA VAL A 80 -14.10 5.91 -0.52
C VAL A 80 -14.32 4.68 0.37
N VAL A 81 -13.58 3.61 0.06
CA VAL A 81 -13.52 2.40 0.90
C VAL A 81 -12.10 2.27 1.40
N TYR A 82 -11.91 2.40 2.70
CA TYR A 82 -10.63 2.18 3.36
C TYR A 82 -10.63 0.75 3.92
N LEU A 83 -9.67 -0.06 3.52
CA LEU A 83 -9.40 -1.37 4.09
C LEU A 83 -8.19 -1.28 5.02
N ARG A 84 -8.27 -1.94 6.16
CA ARG A 84 -7.13 -1.97 7.07
C ARG A 84 -6.05 -2.91 6.56
N GLY A 85 -4.79 -2.54 6.72
CA GLY A 85 -3.62 -3.40 6.57
C GLY A 85 -2.97 -3.73 7.91
N ASN A 86 -1.83 -4.41 7.91
CA ASN A 86 -1.14 -4.75 9.15
C ASN A 86 -0.50 -3.54 9.86
N HIS A 87 -0.12 -2.49 9.12
CA HIS A 87 0.33 -1.23 9.72
C HIS A 87 -0.82 -0.36 10.22
N ASP A 88 -2.04 -0.61 9.77
CA ASP A 88 -3.28 0.05 10.20
C ASP A 88 -4.05 -0.77 11.27
N ASP A 89 -3.44 -1.74 11.95
CA ASP A 89 -4.06 -2.69 12.89
C ASP A 89 -4.79 -2.00 14.06
N PHE A 90 -4.39 -0.78 14.41
CA PHE A 90 -5.09 0.05 15.40
C PHE A 90 -6.57 0.30 15.04
N LEU A 91 -6.94 0.20 13.75
CA LEU A 91 -8.32 0.32 13.28
C LEU A 91 -9.19 -0.91 13.63
N ASP A 92 -8.60 -2.07 13.94
CA ASP A 92 -9.33 -3.30 14.21
C ASP A 92 -10.36 -3.18 15.36
N HIS A 93 -10.10 -2.28 16.31
CA HIS A 93 -10.96 -2.08 17.46
C HIS A 93 -12.28 -1.35 17.14
N VAL A 94 -12.35 -0.70 15.98
CA VAL A 94 -13.49 0.16 15.58
C VAL A 94 -14.19 -0.32 14.31
N LEU A 95 -13.71 -1.38 13.68
CA LEU A 95 -14.29 -1.91 12.45
C LEU A 95 -15.56 -2.73 12.67
N PRO A 96 -16.53 -2.68 11.72
CA PRO A 96 -16.58 -1.80 10.54
C PRO A 96 -17.15 -0.41 10.88
N ILE A 97 -16.62 0.64 10.24
CA ILE A 97 -17.15 2.00 10.33
C ILE A 97 -17.75 2.43 8.99
N ARG A 98 -18.86 3.13 9.05
CA ARG A 98 -19.44 3.81 7.89
C ARG A 98 -19.79 5.25 8.25
N VAL A 99 -19.24 6.20 7.49
CA VAL A 99 -19.53 7.62 7.64
C VAL A 99 -20.34 8.08 6.42
N GLY A 100 -21.65 8.27 6.65
CA GLY A 100 -22.57 8.61 5.58
C GLY A 100 -22.60 7.55 4.45
N LYS A 101 -22.82 8.01 3.22
CA LYS A 101 -22.88 7.14 2.03
C LYS A 101 -21.58 7.03 1.25
N TYR A 102 -20.60 7.91 1.54
CA TYR A 102 -19.41 8.05 0.72
C TYR A 102 -18.13 7.48 1.35
N PHE A 103 -18.07 7.24 2.66
CA PHE A 103 -16.86 6.77 3.33
C PHE A 103 -17.14 5.55 4.21
N SER A 104 -16.29 4.52 4.09
CA SER A 104 -16.35 3.36 4.98
C SER A 104 -14.96 2.79 5.25
N ILE A 105 -14.75 2.26 6.48
CA ILE A 105 -13.54 1.52 6.86
C ILE A 105 -13.94 0.07 7.15
N ARG A 106 -13.20 -0.89 6.59
CA ARG A 106 -13.53 -2.32 6.65
C ARG A 106 -12.27 -3.19 6.70
N ARG A 107 -12.44 -4.49 6.94
CA ARG A 107 -11.35 -5.49 6.82
C ARG A 107 -11.18 -5.97 5.39
N ASP A 108 -12.30 -6.15 4.71
CA ASP A 108 -12.38 -6.61 3.33
C ASP A 108 -13.57 -5.97 2.61
N TYR A 109 -13.61 -6.15 1.31
CA TYR A 109 -14.68 -5.58 0.49
C TYR A 109 -14.92 -6.44 -0.75
N ILE A 110 -16.18 -6.64 -1.12
CA ILE A 110 -16.54 -7.24 -2.42
C ILE A 110 -16.83 -6.11 -3.39
N LEU A 111 -15.93 -5.94 -4.36
CA LEU A 111 -16.07 -4.98 -5.45
C LEU A 111 -16.88 -5.62 -6.58
N LYS A 112 -17.93 -4.93 -7.01
CA LYS A 112 -18.65 -5.29 -8.23
C LYS A 112 -18.07 -4.48 -9.40
N THR A 113 -17.42 -5.18 -10.34
CA THR A 113 -16.81 -4.58 -11.53
C THR A 113 -17.84 -4.08 -12.53
N LYS A 114 -17.40 -3.39 -13.58
CA LYS A 114 -18.27 -2.96 -14.69
C LYS A 114 -19.02 -4.13 -15.33
N HIS A 115 -18.38 -5.28 -15.47
CA HIS A 115 -18.95 -6.49 -16.07
C HIS A 115 -19.74 -7.37 -15.10
N ASN A 116 -20.14 -6.81 -13.93
CA ASN A 116 -20.87 -7.52 -12.87
C ASN A 116 -20.10 -8.68 -12.22
N GLN A 117 -18.82 -8.83 -12.47
CA GLN A 117 -17.97 -9.77 -11.76
C GLN A 117 -17.73 -9.29 -10.33
N GLN A 118 -17.57 -10.23 -9.41
CA GLN A 118 -17.26 -9.93 -8.02
C GLN A 118 -15.76 -10.15 -7.77
N TYR A 119 -15.11 -9.12 -7.25
CA TYR A 119 -13.69 -9.18 -6.87
C TYR A 119 -13.60 -9.03 -5.36
N TYR A 120 -12.93 -9.98 -4.73
CA TYR A 120 -12.61 -9.88 -3.30
C TYR A 120 -11.45 -8.92 -3.13
N VAL A 121 -11.61 -7.91 -2.29
CA VAL A 121 -10.58 -6.90 -2.03
C VAL A 121 -10.15 -7.03 -0.58
N THR A 122 -8.87 -7.27 -0.38
CA THR A 122 -8.23 -7.39 0.95
C THR A 122 -6.80 -6.88 0.85
N HIS A 123 -6.22 -6.44 1.95
CA HIS A 123 -4.82 -6.03 1.94
C HIS A 123 -3.88 -7.18 1.60
N GLY A 124 -4.06 -8.35 2.22
CA GLY A 124 -3.26 -9.56 1.98
C GLY A 124 -2.48 -10.05 3.19
N ASP A 125 -2.41 -9.29 4.26
CA ASP A 125 -1.68 -9.60 5.51
C ASP A 125 -2.18 -10.84 6.26
N ILE A 126 -3.34 -11.37 5.90
CA ILE A 126 -3.92 -12.58 6.52
C ILE A 126 -3.01 -13.82 6.44
N PHE A 127 -2.04 -13.82 5.53
CA PHE A 127 -1.07 -14.90 5.35
C PHE A 127 0.32 -14.61 5.95
N ASP A 128 0.48 -13.52 6.72
CA ASP A 128 1.76 -13.00 7.22
C ASP A 128 2.48 -13.86 8.26
N ARG A 129 1.84 -14.88 8.81
CA ARG A 129 2.47 -15.72 9.87
C ARG A 129 3.77 -16.40 9.45
N ILE A 130 4.18 -16.29 8.18
CA ILE A 130 5.34 -17.01 7.62
C ILE A 130 6.47 -16.06 7.14
N THR A 131 6.32 -14.71 7.14
CA THR A 131 7.06 -13.93 6.14
C THR A 131 7.76 -12.64 6.54
N THR A 132 8.03 -12.38 7.77
CA THR A 132 8.63 -11.10 8.22
C THR A 132 10.07 -10.81 7.73
N HIS A 133 10.74 -11.74 7.02
CA HIS A 133 12.17 -11.60 6.73
C HIS A 133 12.61 -11.61 5.26
N LEU A 134 11.69 -11.70 4.28
CA LEU A 134 12.07 -11.94 2.89
C LEU A 134 11.78 -10.79 1.91
N LYS A 135 11.10 -9.73 2.33
CA LYS A 135 10.64 -8.63 1.44
C LYS A 135 11.77 -7.89 0.71
N TRP A 136 12.95 -7.74 1.33
CA TRP A 136 14.06 -6.99 0.71
C TRP A 136 14.88 -7.78 -0.33
N LEU A 137 14.67 -9.09 -0.39
CA LEU A 137 15.46 -9.97 -1.26
C LEU A 137 14.95 -10.08 -2.69
N ALA A 138 13.67 -9.81 -2.92
CA ALA A 138 13.10 -9.74 -4.27
C ALA A 138 13.72 -8.60 -5.10
N TYR A 139 14.32 -7.61 -4.43
CA TYR A 139 14.92 -6.42 -5.06
C TYR A 139 16.32 -6.61 -5.64
N ILE A 140 16.98 -7.74 -5.40
CA ILE A 140 18.29 -8.02 -5.99
C ILE A 140 18.09 -8.63 -7.38
N GLY A 141 17.59 -7.83 -8.32
CA GLY A 141 17.56 -8.18 -9.73
C GLY A 141 18.96 -8.32 -10.34
N ASP A 142 19.06 -8.62 -11.63
CA ASP A 142 20.30 -8.98 -12.36
C ASP A 142 21.51 -8.04 -12.13
N VAL A 143 21.28 -6.75 -11.88
CA VAL A 143 22.36 -5.77 -11.62
C VAL A 143 23.04 -6.04 -10.27
N GLY A 144 22.25 -6.40 -9.25
CA GLY A 144 22.78 -6.78 -7.94
C GLY A 144 23.56 -8.09 -7.96
N TYR A 145 23.19 -9.05 -8.81
CA TYR A 145 23.86 -10.34 -8.89
C TYR A 145 25.32 -10.24 -9.37
N ASN A 146 25.58 -9.47 -10.42
CA ASN A 146 26.94 -9.26 -10.92
C ASN A 146 27.85 -8.49 -9.94
N LEU A 147 27.28 -7.47 -9.27
CA LEU A 147 27.97 -6.75 -8.19
C LEU A 147 28.31 -7.70 -7.03
N LEU A 148 27.37 -8.56 -6.65
CA LEU A 148 27.54 -9.54 -5.59
C LEU A 148 28.60 -10.60 -5.91
N LEU A 149 28.72 -11.04 -7.16
CA LEU A 149 29.80 -11.94 -7.58
C LEU A 149 31.16 -11.28 -7.40
N GLY A 150 31.29 -9.99 -7.73
CA GLY A 150 32.50 -9.20 -7.51
C GLY A 150 32.86 -9.09 -6.01
N ILE A 151 31.89 -8.73 -5.20
CA ILE A 151 32.02 -8.63 -3.72
C ILE A 151 32.39 -10.01 -3.14
N ASN A 152 31.76 -11.09 -3.59
CA ASN A 152 32.04 -12.45 -3.13
C ASN A 152 33.48 -12.87 -3.40
N LYS A 153 34.03 -12.50 -4.57
CA LYS A 153 35.44 -12.78 -4.90
C LYS A 153 36.38 -12.06 -3.94
N PHE A 154 36.15 -10.77 -3.71
CA PHE A 154 36.98 -9.96 -2.81
C PHE A 154 36.88 -10.44 -1.34
N TYR A 155 35.67 -10.76 -0.90
CA TYR A 155 35.40 -11.28 0.43
C TYR A 155 36.10 -12.62 0.69
N ASN A 156 36.10 -13.52 -0.30
CA ASN A 156 36.79 -14.82 -0.16
C ASN A 156 38.31 -14.71 -0.25
N GLN A 157 38.86 -13.75 -0.95
CA GLN A 157 40.30 -13.45 -0.90
C GLN A 157 40.71 -12.99 0.51
N TRP A 158 39.94 -12.11 1.13
CA TRP A 158 40.16 -11.68 2.51
C TRP A 158 39.99 -12.82 3.52
N ARG A 159 38.98 -13.71 3.33
CA ARG A 159 38.83 -14.91 4.14
C ARG A 159 39.98 -15.88 4.06
N ALA A 160 40.45 -16.14 2.84
CA ALA A 160 41.63 -16.99 2.61
C ALA A 160 42.87 -16.44 3.29
N TRP A 161 43.06 -15.13 3.25
CA TRP A 161 44.18 -14.47 3.98
C TRP A 161 44.06 -14.65 5.50
N ARG A 162 42.85 -14.78 6.03
CA ARG A 162 42.56 -15.06 7.45
C ARG A 162 42.53 -16.56 7.80
N GLY A 163 42.80 -17.45 6.85
CA GLY A 163 42.72 -18.90 7.09
C GLY A 163 41.30 -19.44 7.28
N LEU A 164 40.27 -18.67 6.88
CA LEU A 164 38.89 -19.06 6.98
C LEU A 164 38.44 -19.84 5.74
N PRO A 165 37.55 -20.85 5.87
CA PRO A 165 37.06 -21.62 4.73
C PRO A 165 36.29 -20.75 3.76
N TYR A 166 36.22 -21.17 2.48
CA TYR A 166 35.44 -20.50 1.45
C TYR A 166 33.97 -20.34 1.84
N TYR A 167 33.41 -19.15 1.61
CA TYR A 167 32.02 -18.84 1.87
C TYR A 167 31.33 -18.36 0.57
N SER A 168 30.29 -19.08 0.16
CA SER A 168 29.56 -18.72 -1.06
C SER A 168 28.39 -17.78 -0.75
N LEU A 169 28.68 -16.47 -0.76
CA LEU A 169 27.63 -15.44 -0.65
C LEU A 169 26.60 -15.59 -1.77
N SER A 170 27.04 -15.96 -2.98
CA SER A 170 26.14 -16.18 -4.13
C SER A 170 25.17 -17.35 -3.91
N GLN A 171 25.58 -18.42 -3.21
CA GLN A 171 24.72 -19.55 -2.90
C GLN A 171 23.65 -19.16 -1.87
N GLU A 172 24.03 -18.44 -0.83
CA GLU A 172 23.09 -17.95 0.19
C GLU A 172 22.05 -17.01 -0.44
N ILE A 173 22.48 -16.10 -1.31
CA ILE A 173 21.58 -15.19 -2.02
C ILE A 173 20.63 -15.95 -2.95
N LYS A 174 21.15 -16.94 -3.72
CA LYS A 174 20.29 -17.80 -4.56
C LYS A 174 19.23 -18.51 -3.75
N LEU A 175 19.59 -19.06 -2.59
CA LEU A 175 18.61 -19.71 -1.71
C LEU A 175 17.55 -18.73 -1.19
N LYS A 176 17.96 -17.53 -0.81
CA LYS A 176 17.07 -16.49 -0.33
C LYS A 176 16.15 -15.96 -1.44
N VAL A 177 16.70 -15.74 -2.67
CA VAL A 177 15.89 -15.35 -3.83
C VAL A 177 14.88 -16.45 -4.18
N LYS A 178 15.30 -17.72 -4.19
CA LYS A 178 14.38 -18.84 -4.42
C LYS A 178 13.27 -18.89 -3.37
N ALA A 179 13.61 -18.69 -2.10
CA ALA A 179 12.62 -18.64 -1.02
C ALA A 179 11.65 -17.47 -1.18
N ALA A 180 12.13 -16.29 -1.59
CA ALA A 180 11.28 -15.14 -1.86
C ALA A 180 10.33 -15.38 -3.04
N VAL A 181 10.83 -15.94 -4.14
CA VAL A 181 10.00 -16.29 -5.31
C VAL A 181 8.95 -17.34 -4.95
N SER A 182 9.33 -18.40 -4.20
CA SER A 182 8.38 -19.39 -3.72
C SER A 182 7.30 -18.76 -2.84
N TYR A 183 7.70 -17.85 -1.95
CA TYR A 183 6.76 -17.15 -1.09
C TYR A 183 5.74 -16.31 -1.88
N ILE A 184 6.21 -15.54 -2.87
CA ILE A 184 5.32 -14.74 -3.70
C ILE A 184 4.31 -15.65 -4.41
N SER A 185 4.77 -16.76 -4.98
CA SER A 185 3.90 -17.74 -5.66
C SER A 185 2.86 -18.33 -4.69
N ASP A 186 3.30 -18.79 -3.51
CA ASP A 186 2.43 -19.35 -2.48
C ASP A 186 1.40 -18.33 -1.96
N PHE A 187 1.81 -17.07 -1.81
CA PHE A 187 0.94 -15.97 -1.39
C PHE A 187 -0.17 -15.71 -2.41
N GLU A 188 0.20 -15.63 -3.69
CA GLU A 188 -0.73 -15.35 -4.76
C GLU A 188 -1.73 -16.51 -4.97
N GLU A 189 -1.26 -17.77 -4.94
CA GLU A 189 -2.11 -18.95 -5.00
C GLU A 189 -3.13 -18.97 -3.85
N LYS A 190 -2.69 -18.73 -2.62
CA LYS A 190 -3.59 -18.67 -1.45
C LYS A 190 -4.63 -17.55 -1.55
N LEU A 191 -4.26 -16.40 -2.12
CA LEU A 191 -5.22 -15.32 -2.35
C LEU A 191 -6.22 -15.68 -3.45
N ALA A 192 -5.79 -16.35 -4.51
CA ALA A 192 -6.68 -16.85 -5.56
C ALA A 192 -7.66 -17.88 -5.00
N ASP A 193 -7.19 -18.85 -4.21
CA ASP A 193 -8.02 -19.84 -3.52
C ASP A 193 -9.04 -19.17 -2.59
N LEU A 194 -8.60 -18.14 -1.86
CA LEU A 194 -9.49 -17.35 -1.00
C LEU A 194 -10.62 -16.69 -1.81
N ALA A 195 -10.28 -16.02 -2.92
CA ALA A 195 -11.28 -15.41 -3.80
C ALA A 195 -12.27 -16.43 -4.32
N GLN A 196 -11.78 -17.57 -4.77
CA GLN A 196 -12.62 -18.68 -5.25
C GLN A 196 -13.54 -19.20 -4.14
N SER A 197 -13.04 -19.38 -2.93
CA SER A 197 -13.84 -19.79 -1.75
C SER A 197 -14.94 -18.79 -1.39
N LYS A 198 -14.78 -17.51 -1.76
CA LYS A 198 -15.76 -16.44 -1.62
C LYS A 198 -16.72 -16.33 -2.83
N GLY A 199 -16.57 -17.18 -3.85
CA GLY A 199 -17.34 -17.13 -5.09
C GLY A 199 -16.99 -15.92 -5.98
N CYS A 200 -15.78 -15.36 -5.82
CA CYS A 200 -15.31 -14.21 -6.57
C CYS A 200 -14.48 -14.64 -7.79
N GLN A 201 -14.60 -13.89 -8.89
CA GLN A 201 -13.86 -14.11 -10.13
C GLN A 201 -12.49 -13.40 -10.13
N GLY A 202 -12.21 -12.55 -9.13
CA GLY A 202 -10.96 -11.87 -9.00
C GLY A 202 -10.61 -11.53 -7.55
N ILE A 203 -9.34 -11.24 -7.35
CA ILE A 203 -8.75 -10.76 -6.08
C ILE A 203 -8.00 -9.48 -6.33
N ILE A 204 -8.18 -8.49 -5.46
CA ILE A 204 -7.39 -7.26 -5.41
C ILE A 204 -6.66 -7.21 -4.07
N CYS A 205 -5.33 -7.07 -4.13
CA CYS A 205 -4.48 -7.01 -2.94
C CYS A 205 -3.38 -5.93 -3.06
N GLY A 206 -2.59 -5.77 -2.01
CA GLY A 206 -1.34 -5.00 -1.90
C GLY A 206 -0.30 -5.83 -1.18
N HIS A 207 0.28 -5.29 -0.08
CA HIS A 207 1.08 -5.94 0.94
C HIS A 207 2.47 -6.41 0.52
N ILE A 208 2.61 -7.13 -0.58
CA ILE A 208 3.92 -7.62 -1.05
C ILE A 208 4.68 -6.60 -1.91
N HIS A 209 4.11 -5.40 -2.11
CA HIS A 209 4.69 -4.29 -2.89
C HIS A 209 5.05 -4.67 -4.33
N GLN A 210 4.31 -5.60 -4.94
CA GLN A 210 4.59 -6.10 -6.28
C GLN A 210 3.39 -5.88 -7.20
N PRO A 211 3.36 -4.77 -7.96
CA PRO A 211 2.24 -4.48 -8.86
C PRO A 211 2.12 -5.58 -9.93
N SER A 212 0.91 -6.12 -10.09
CA SER A 212 0.68 -7.23 -11.02
C SER A 212 -0.77 -7.30 -11.49
N ILE A 213 -0.97 -7.65 -12.76
CA ILE A 213 -2.26 -8.05 -13.34
C ILE A 213 -2.04 -9.35 -14.07
N ARG A 214 -2.63 -10.46 -13.60
CA ARG A 214 -2.48 -11.77 -14.22
C ARG A 214 -3.62 -12.71 -13.85
N MET A 215 -3.71 -13.85 -14.57
CA MET A 215 -4.60 -14.94 -14.21
C MET A 215 -3.86 -15.97 -13.35
N ILE A 216 -4.52 -16.47 -12.31
CA ILE A 216 -4.08 -17.60 -11.49
C ILE A 216 -5.24 -18.61 -11.53
N GLY A 217 -5.10 -19.68 -12.30
CA GLY A 217 -6.25 -20.50 -12.65
C GLY A 217 -7.34 -19.66 -13.32
N ASP A 218 -8.56 -19.73 -12.78
CA ASP A 218 -9.72 -18.97 -13.26
C ASP A 218 -9.92 -17.63 -12.54
N VAL A 219 -9.02 -17.25 -11.62
CA VAL A 219 -9.12 -16.03 -10.82
C VAL A 219 -8.21 -14.94 -11.38
N GLN A 220 -8.75 -13.76 -11.64
CA GLN A 220 -7.94 -12.59 -11.98
C GLN A 220 -7.28 -12.03 -10.74
N TYR A 221 -5.96 -12.15 -10.66
CA TYR A 221 -5.12 -11.60 -9.59
C TYR A 221 -4.65 -10.19 -9.95
N LEU A 222 -4.92 -9.23 -9.06
CA LEU A 222 -4.61 -7.82 -9.22
C LEU A 222 -3.90 -7.32 -7.95
N ASN A 223 -2.64 -6.87 -8.07
CA ASN A 223 -1.92 -6.23 -6.99
C ASN A 223 -1.65 -4.76 -7.34
N SER A 224 -2.05 -3.84 -6.46
CA SER A 224 -1.91 -2.39 -6.67
C SER A 224 -0.49 -1.86 -6.53
N GLY A 225 0.44 -2.69 -6.03
CA GLY A 225 1.81 -2.25 -5.73
C GLY A 225 1.87 -1.40 -4.46
N ASP A 226 2.67 -0.35 -4.46
CA ASP A 226 2.92 0.50 -3.29
C ASP A 226 3.24 1.96 -3.67
N TRP A 227 3.27 2.85 -2.64
CA TRP A 227 3.66 4.26 -2.77
C TRP A 227 4.93 4.58 -1.95
N VAL A 228 5.82 3.60 -1.82
CA VAL A 228 7.17 3.74 -1.23
C VAL A 228 8.22 3.60 -2.32
N GLU A 229 8.07 2.59 -3.19
CA GLU A 229 9.07 2.20 -4.19
C GLU A 229 8.50 2.17 -5.61
N SER A 230 7.41 1.45 -5.87
CA SER A 230 6.86 1.27 -7.21
C SER A 230 6.02 2.46 -7.69
N LEU A 231 5.45 3.24 -6.78
CA LEU A 231 4.57 4.40 -7.03
C LEU A 231 3.46 4.07 -8.02
N THR A 232 2.70 3.03 -7.73
CA THR A 232 1.70 2.48 -8.64
C THR A 232 0.27 2.61 -8.11
N ALA A 233 -0.67 2.73 -9.03
CA ALA A 233 -2.10 2.64 -8.78
C ALA A 233 -2.74 1.63 -9.74
N LEU A 234 -3.64 0.81 -9.22
CA LEU A 234 -4.47 -0.06 -10.04
C LEU A 234 -5.77 0.68 -10.39
N VAL A 235 -6.16 0.70 -11.65
CA VAL A 235 -7.34 1.44 -12.11
C VAL A 235 -8.25 0.57 -12.98
N GLU A 236 -9.57 0.76 -12.81
CA GLU A 236 -10.63 0.24 -13.69
C GLU A 236 -11.18 1.41 -14.50
N ASP A 237 -11.14 1.31 -15.82
CA ASP A 237 -11.79 2.29 -16.70
C ASP A 237 -13.32 2.08 -16.78
N HIS A 238 -14.03 2.96 -17.51
CA HIS A 238 -15.47 2.85 -17.68
C HIS A 238 -15.89 1.72 -18.65
N ASP A 239 -14.93 1.15 -19.38
CA ASP A 239 -15.15 -0.03 -20.22
C ASP A 239 -14.93 -1.34 -19.42
N GLY A 240 -14.36 -1.24 -18.21
CA GLY A 240 -14.13 -2.36 -17.30
C GLY A 240 -12.75 -3.00 -17.43
N ASN A 241 -11.82 -2.34 -18.13
CA ASN A 241 -10.45 -2.81 -18.26
C ASN A 241 -9.63 -2.38 -17.04
N TRP A 242 -8.83 -3.30 -16.55
CA TRP A 242 -7.89 -3.05 -15.46
C TRP A 242 -6.50 -2.73 -16.01
N SER A 243 -5.86 -1.71 -15.45
CA SER A 243 -4.49 -1.34 -15.78
C SER A 243 -3.72 -0.81 -14.57
N LEU A 244 -2.39 -0.87 -14.63
CA LEU A 244 -1.48 -0.27 -13.67
C LEU A 244 -0.97 1.06 -14.21
N LEU A 245 -1.12 2.11 -13.42
CA LEU A 245 -0.54 3.43 -13.69
C LEU A 245 0.69 3.61 -12.82
N TYR A 246 1.82 3.97 -13.44
CA TYR A 246 3.07 4.26 -12.76
C TYR A 246 3.28 5.77 -12.70
N TYR A 247 3.37 6.34 -11.51
CA TYR A 247 3.56 7.78 -11.33
C TYR A 247 4.84 8.29 -12.01
N THR A 248 5.92 7.49 -11.99
CA THR A 248 7.19 7.81 -12.63
C THR A 248 7.10 7.96 -14.16
N GLN A 249 6.09 7.36 -14.80
CA GLN A 249 5.84 7.49 -16.24
C GLN A 249 5.04 8.75 -16.60
N LEU A 250 4.48 9.43 -15.59
CA LEU A 250 3.79 10.70 -15.74
C LEU A 250 4.79 11.88 -15.73
N ALA A 251 5.99 11.65 -16.27
CA ALA A 251 7.14 12.56 -16.23
C ALA A 251 6.78 14.01 -16.61
N GLY A 252 7.11 14.97 -15.76
CA GLY A 252 6.86 16.40 -15.92
C GLY A 252 5.90 16.99 -14.88
N ILE A 253 5.37 16.18 -13.96
CA ILE A 253 4.54 16.64 -12.86
C ILE A 253 5.39 16.70 -11.61
N GLU A 254 5.94 17.88 -11.34
CA GLU A 254 6.61 18.16 -10.09
C GLU A 254 5.60 18.06 -8.94
N PRO A 255 5.95 17.37 -7.84
CA PRO A 255 5.15 17.43 -6.62
C PRO A 255 5.08 18.89 -6.15
N ASP A 256 3.90 19.31 -5.70
CA ASP A 256 3.64 20.66 -5.20
C ASP A 256 4.69 21.03 -4.12
N GLU A 257 5.66 21.89 -4.43
CA GLU A 257 6.73 22.29 -3.50
C GLU A 257 6.23 23.17 -2.36
N ASP A 258 5.00 23.72 -2.44
CA ASP A 258 4.47 24.74 -1.54
C ASP A 258 4.06 24.23 -0.14
N LEU A 259 4.21 22.94 0.16
CA LEU A 259 3.97 22.42 1.49
C LEU A 259 5.31 22.30 2.25
N PRO A 260 5.61 23.24 3.18
CA PRO A 260 6.80 23.13 3.99
C PRO A 260 6.79 21.80 4.76
N ASP A 261 7.92 21.11 4.75
CA ASP A 261 8.13 19.80 5.39
C ASP A 261 8.27 19.92 6.93
N THR A 262 7.58 20.91 7.51
CA THR A 262 7.57 21.13 8.95
C THR A 262 6.62 20.13 9.62
N ALA A 263 7.09 19.47 10.67
CA ALA A 263 6.21 18.79 11.61
C ALA A 263 5.12 19.77 12.11
N PHE A 264 3.96 19.26 12.51
CA PHE A 264 3.06 20.07 13.32
C PHE A 264 3.87 20.60 14.53
N PRO A 265 3.63 21.83 14.99
CA PRO A 265 4.24 22.29 16.24
C PRO A 265 3.97 21.23 17.32
N ASP A 266 4.99 20.92 18.12
CA ASP A 266 4.91 19.94 19.22
C ASP A 266 4.00 20.39 20.39
N ASP A 267 3.27 21.47 20.22
CA ASP A 267 2.44 22.12 21.24
C ASP A 267 0.94 21.84 21.09
N LEU A 268 0.56 20.58 21.06
CA LEU A 268 -0.69 20.21 21.73
C LEU A 268 -0.25 19.87 23.16
N SER A 269 -0.63 20.68 24.14
CA SER A 269 -0.48 20.34 25.54
C SER A 269 -1.25 19.03 25.82
N ASP A 270 -0.78 18.21 26.75
CA ASP A 270 -1.45 16.96 27.16
C ASP A 270 -2.97 17.17 27.43
N GLU A 271 -3.38 18.39 27.83
CA GLU A 271 -4.79 18.78 27.98
C GLU A 271 -5.55 18.88 26.65
N GLN A 272 -4.90 19.28 25.56
CA GLN A 272 -5.54 19.37 24.23
C GLN A 272 -5.64 18.01 23.55
N GLU A 273 -4.70 17.10 23.77
CA GLU A 273 -4.80 15.69 23.34
C GLU A 273 -5.94 14.98 24.06
N ASP A 274 -6.08 15.20 25.37
CA ASP A 274 -7.17 14.67 26.20
C ASP A 274 -8.55 15.18 25.75
N ASP A 275 -8.66 16.44 25.36
CA ASP A 275 -9.92 17.03 24.88
C ASP A 275 -10.31 16.52 23.49
N ILE A 276 -9.35 16.32 22.59
CA ILE A 276 -9.58 15.68 21.29
C ILE A 276 -9.98 14.21 21.48
N LEU A 277 -9.30 13.50 22.37
CA LEU A 277 -9.62 12.09 22.68
C LEU A 277 -11.01 11.96 23.31
N LYS A 278 -11.37 12.84 24.25
CA LYS A 278 -12.71 12.91 24.87
C LYS A 278 -13.79 13.26 23.85
N SER A 279 -13.52 14.17 22.91
CA SER A 279 -14.46 14.52 21.84
C SER A 279 -14.68 13.35 20.88
N LEU A 280 -13.65 12.60 20.53
CA LEU A 280 -13.75 11.38 19.71
C LEU A 280 -14.46 10.24 20.43
N LEU A 281 -14.23 10.08 21.75
CA LEU A 281 -14.91 9.08 22.58
C LEU A 281 -16.38 9.48 22.86
N SER A 282 -16.70 10.76 22.94
CA SER A 282 -18.09 11.24 23.09
C SER A 282 -18.92 10.99 21.84
N LEU A 283 -18.32 10.98 20.65
CA LEU A 283 -18.98 10.59 19.40
C LEU A 283 -19.29 9.08 19.34
N SER A 284 -18.58 8.26 20.13
CA SER A 284 -18.84 6.82 20.23
C SER A 284 -19.95 6.45 21.21
N SER A 285 -20.42 7.38 22.04
CA SER A 285 -21.43 7.17 23.09
C SER A 285 -22.86 7.54 22.69
N VAL A 286 -23.10 8.01 21.47
CA VAL A 286 -24.47 8.18 20.95
C VAL A 286 -24.98 6.83 20.47
N LYS A 287 -25.40 6.02 21.44
CA LYS A 287 -26.29 4.88 21.24
C LYS A 287 -27.74 5.42 21.17
N HIS A 288 -28.40 5.05 20.16
CA HIS A 288 -29.76 4.55 19.95
C HIS A 288 -30.32 5.03 18.63
#